data_ec169b3df430e5ac4f902508d5ae26c1
#
_entry.id   ec169b3df430e5ac4f902508d5ae26c1
#
_cell.length_a   1.000
_cell.length_b   1.000
_cell.length_c   1.000
_cell.angle_alpha   90.00
_cell.angle_beta   90.00
_cell.angle_gamma   90.00
#
_symmetry.space_group_name_H-M   'P 1'
#
loop_
_entity.id
_entity.type
_entity.pdbx_description
1 polymer ?
#
loop_
_entity_poly.entity_id
_entity_poly.type
_entity_poly.pdbx_seq_one_letter_code
_entity_poly.pdbx_strand_id
1 'polypeptide(L)'
;MHEEDYLQARADERRWALAKARGVSRRRLLQILAAGAAAAGAGRLVRGSGAEGAPASDLLVKPTPPEFFIDFGSNKEMRWEVMYTRGYVVPNELFFVRDHSRTPRVDPDTWRLRIEGTGVSRPQEFAYDEILRMPSVSVLRFIECAGNGRSFYEAAYGKRAQGGQWKLGAIGVAEWTGVPLREVLDRAGLKRSARDVMPEGVDDLRVRRPMPIAKALMDDTLLVYAMNGQILPPDHGFPLRVLVPGWVGVANTKWVGRIEVSEQPLYSPWNTDSYVLIGPDYQPNPPAKGPVLSFQNVKSALELPWGAELRAGRQLIRGRSWSGQGKISKVVVSADNGVTWSTARLREPNIGQAWVRWDIEWDAKPGQYGLVARATDERGTTQPFQVPFNEQGYLYGAVVSHPVTVR
;
A
#
# COMPACT_ATOMS: atom_id res chain seq x y z
N MET A 1 -6.12 17.89 4.54
CA MET A 1 -5.14 18.58 3.66
C MET A 1 -5.32 20.05 3.93
N HIS A 2 -4.26 20.74 4.36
CA HIS A 2 -4.32 22.19 4.32
C HIS A 2 -4.53 22.59 2.85
N GLU A 3 -5.22 23.66 2.62
CA GLU A 3 -5.47 24.20 1.27
C GLU A 3 -4.17 24.37 0.48
N GLU A 4 -3.08 24.71 1.16
CA GLU A 4 -1.73 24.80 0.60
C GLU A 4 -1.19 23.47 0.05
N ASP A 5 -1.40 22.33 0.74
CA ASP A 5 -0.94 21.02 0.27
C ASP A 5 -1.71 20.56 -0.97
N TYR A 6 -3.02 20.88 -1.04
CA TYR A 6 -3.85 20.63 -2.20
C TYR A 6 -3.45 21.53 -3.38
N LEU A 7 -3.17 22.81 -3.11
CA LEU A 7 -2.72 23.76 -4.12
C LEU A 7 -1.33 23.40 -4.63
N GLN A 8 -0.43 22.91 -3.78
CA GLN A 8 0.89 22.44 -4.16
C GLN A 8 0.80 21.20 -5.06
N ALA A 9 -0.02 20.21 -4.71
CA ALA A 9 -0.26 19.03 -5.56
C ALA A 9 -0.83 19.42 -6.92
N ARG A 10 -1.78 20.37 -6.96
CA ARG A 10 -2.32 20.93 -8.21
C ARG A 10 -1.31 21.76 -9.00
N ALA A 11 -0.39 22.44 -8.33
CA ALA A 11 0.70 23.19 -9.00
C ALA A 11 1.68 22.23 -9.69
N ASP A 12 1.96 21.09 -9.06
CA ASP A 12 2.83 20.04 -9.61
C ASP A 12 2.17 19.32 -10.78
N GLU A 13 0.85 19.05 -10.73
CA GLU A 13 0.06 18.59 -11.89
C GLU A 13 0.12 19.56 -13.07
N ARG A 14 -0.01 20.88 -12.79
CA ARG A 14 0.09 21.92 -13.84
C ARG A 14 1.49 22.01 -14.42
N ARG A 15 2.55 21.92 -13.61
CA ARG A 15 3.95 21.88 -14.07
C ARG A 15 4.18 20.70 -14.99
N TRP A 16 3.64 19.54 -14.63
CA TRP A 16 3.69 18.33 -15.44
C TRP A 16 2.96 18.48 -16.78
N ALA A 17 1.74 19.00 -16.76
CA ALA A 17 0.97 19.28 -17.98
C ALA A 17 1.65 20.32 -18.88
N LEU A 18 2.24 21.36 -18.29
CA LEU A 18 3.01 22.41 -19.01
C LEU A 18 4.33 21.87 -19.60
N ALA A 19 5.03 21.00 -18.89
CA ALA A 19 6.25 20.35 -19.38
C ALA A 19 5.93 19.43 -20.58
N LYS A 20 4.82 18.70 -20.50
CA LYS A 20 4.30 17.86 -21.60
C LYS A 20 3.93 18.72 -22.82
N ALA A 21 3.24 19.85 -22.63
CA ALA A 21 2.85 20.76 -23.68
C ALA A 21 4.05 21.46 -24.37
N ARG A 22 5.19 21.59 -23.67
CA ARG A 22 6.44 22.18 -24.18
C ARG A 22 7.39 21.17 -24.82
N GLY A 23 6.96 19.93 -25.06
CA GLY A 23 7.77 18.90 -25.71
C GLY A 23 8.97 18.41 -24.88
N VAL A 24 9.01 18.73 -23.58
CA VAL A 24 10.04 18.20 -22.69
C VAL A 24 9.82 16.70 -22.56
N SER A 25 10.78 15.88 -23.00
CA SER A 25 10.69 14.43 -22.88
C SER A 25 10.54 14.04 -21.39
N ARG A 26 9.73 13.03 -21.11
CA ARG A 26 9.53 12.52 -19.73
C ARG A 26 10.85 12.15 -19.07
N ARG A 27 11.80 11.58 -19.83
CA ARG A 27 13.17 11.29 -19.38
C ARG A 27 13.87 12.55 -18.85
N ARG A 28 13.79 13.64 -19.57
CA ARG A 28 14.43 14.92 -19.19
C ARG A 28 13.75 15.56 -17.98
N LEU A 29 12.42 15.43 -17.86
CA LEU A 29 11.69 15.90 -16.68
C LEU A 29 12.02 15.06 -15.44
N LEU A 30 12.08 13.75 -15.57
CA LEU A 30 12.49 12.85 -14.49
C LEU A 30 13.94 13.09 -14.06
N GLN A 31 14.84 13.39 -15.00
CA GLN A 31 16.22 13.79 -14.69
C GLN A 31 16.28 15.14 -13.96
N ILE A 32 15.46 16.10 -14.33
CA ILE A 32 15.36 17.41 -13.66
C ILE A 32 14.81 17.24 -12.24
N LEU A 33 13.79 16.40 -12.03
CA LEU A 33 13.21 16.09 -10.72
C LEU A 33 14.20 15.33 -9.83
N ALA A 34 14.95 14.37 -10.40
CA ALA A 34 15.99 13.63 -9.70
C ALA A 34 17.18 14.54 -9.31
N ALA A 35 17.58 15.46 -10.19
CA ALA A 35 18.62 16.45 -9.89
C ALA A 35 18.16 17.46 -8.84
N GLY A 36 16.88 17.87 -8.85
CA GLY A 36 16.30 18.75 -7.83
C GLY A 36 16.23 18.10 -6.45
N ALA A 37 15.90 16.80 -6.37
CA ALA A 37 15.92 16.04 -5.12
C ALA A 37 17.33 15.86 -4.56
N ALA A 38 18.34 15.65 -5.42
CA ALA A 38 19.76 15.60 -5.02
C ALA A 38 20.28 16.96 -4.52
N ALA A 39 19.84 18.06 -5.12
CA ALA A 39 20.22 19.42 -4.71
C ALA A 39 19.54 19.84 -3.38
N ALA A 40 18.29 19.41 -3.13
CA ALA A 40 17.60 19.65 -1.86
C ALA A 40 18.19 18.83 -0.70
N GLY A 41 18.81 17.67 -0.98
CA GLY A 41 19.53 16.85 0.02
C GLY A 41 20.92 17.37 0.41
N ALA A 42 21.54 18.23 -0.41
CA ALA A 42 22.90 18.76 -0.18
C ALA A 42 22.96 19.99 0.75
N GLY A 43 21.84 20.53 1.15
CA GLY A 43 21.75 21.76 1.93
C GLY A 43 21.38 21.57 3.39
N ARG A 44 22.12 20.77 4.17
CA ARG A 44 22.32 20.92 5.63
C ARG A 44 23.11 19.73 6.21
N LEU A 45 24.38 19.69 5.97
CA LEU A 45 25.32 18.96 6.83
C LEU A 45 25.69 19.86 8.01
N VAL A 46 24.92 19.84 9.08
CA VAL A 46 25.36 20.25 10.39
C VAL A 46 26.24 19.11 10.94
N ARG A 47 27.50 19.34 11.08
CA ARG A 47 28.45 18.49 11.80
C ARG A 47 28.01 18.39 13.26
N GLY A 48 27.41 17.26 13.60
CA GLY A 48 27.25 16.78 14.97
C GLY A 48 28.14 15.56 15.14
N SER A 49 29.06 15.66 16.10
CA SER A 49 30.05 14.66 16.46
C SER A 49 29.41 13.35 16.95
N GLY A 50 29.86 12.22 16.41
CA GLY A 50 30.02 10.94 17.12
C GLY A 50 28.76 10.22 17.55
N ALA A 51 28.16 9.46 16.62
CA ALA A 51 27.59 8.16 16.91
C ALA A 51 27.98 7.24 15.75
N GLU A 52 28.76 6.23 16.01
CA GLU A 52 29.04 5.16 15.06
C GLU A 52 27.71 4.52 14.66
N GLY A 53 27.26 4.84 13.44
CA GLY A 53 26.05 4.26 12.89
C GLY A 53 26.22 2.75 12.71
N ALA A 54 25.28 1.97 13.23
CA ALA A 54 25.13 0.58 12.86
C ALA A 54 25.14 0.46 11.32
N PRO A 55 25.75 -0.58 10.73
CA PRO A 55 25.82 -0.73 9.28
C PRO A 55 24.39 -0.70 8.71
N ALA A 56 24.15 0.19 7.75
CA ALA A 56 22.91 0.20 6.97
C ALA A 56 22.69 -1.21 6.45
N SER A 57 21.56 -1.82 6.78
CA SER A 57 21.29 -3.19 6.34
C SER A 57 21.34 -3.20 4.81
N ASP A 58 22.13 -4.08 4.19
CA ASP A 58 22.19 -4.28 2.73
C ASP A 58 20.86 -4.73 2.13
N LEU A 59 19.81 -4.80 2.93
CA LEU A 59 18.48 -5.28 2.57
C LEU A 59 17.61 -4.23 1.89
N LEU A 60 17.75 -2.95 2.28
CA LEU A 60 16.94 -1.83 1.78
C LEU A 60 17.84 -0.69 1.30
N VAL A 61 17.26 0.18 0.45
CA VAL A 61 17.96 1.35 -0.11
C VAL A 61 17.66 2.61 0.69
N LYS A 62 16.40 2.83 1.07
CA LYS A 62 16.03 4.05 1.80
C LYS A 62 16.38 3.98 3.29
N PRO A 63 16.71 5.11 3.92
CA PRO A 63 16.83 5.19 5.38
C PRO A 63 15.50 4.82 6.06
N THR A 64 15.58 4.06 7.15
CA THR A 64 14.41 3.64 7.95
C THR A 64 14.65 3.89 9.43
N PRO A 65 14.75 5.15 9.87
CA PRO A 65 15.06 5.50 11.25
C PRO A 65 13.99 5.02 12.22
N PRO A 66 14.34 4.56 13.43
CA PRO A 66 13.44 3.91 14.38
C PRO A 66 12.34 4.82 14.93
N GLU A 67 12.50 6.14 14.85
CA GLU A 67 11.45 7.12 15.19
C GLU A 67 10.27 7.08 14.22
N PHE A 68 10.46 6.58 12.99
CA PHE A 68 9.41 6.48 11.98
C PHE A 68 9.03 5.04 11.63
N PHE A 69 9.89 4.07 11.96
CA PHE A 69 9.67 2.68 11.56
C PHE A 69 9.83 1.70 12.71
N ILE A 70 9.03 0.62 12.65
CA ILE A 70 9.25 -0.61 13.41
C ILE A 70 9.98 -1.58 12.49
N ASP A 71 11.07 -2.14 12.98
CA ASP A 71 11.98 -3.00 12.20
C ASP A 71 11.57 -4.48 12.26
N PHE A 72 11.42 -5.09 11.09
CA PHE A 72 11.25 -6.52 10.88
C PHE A 72 12.23 -7.06 9.81
N GLY A 73 13.48 -6.63 9.84
CA GLY A 73 14.51 -7.00 8.87
C GLY A 73 14.32 -6.33 7.51
N SER A 74 14.04 -7.10 6.45
CA SER A 74 13.71 -6.55 5.12
C SER A 74 12.35 -5.84 5.08
N ASN A 75 11.62 -5.80 6.19
CA ASN A 75 10.30 -5.20 6.28
C ASN A 75 10.31 -4.08 7.30
N LYS A 76 9.71 -2.95 6.97
CA LYS A 76 9.63 -1.77 7.83
C LYS A 76 8.20 -1.28 7.90
N GLU A 77 7.62 -1.39 9.08
CA GLU A 77 6.32 -0.82 9.36
C GLU A 77 6.45 0.67 9.66
N MET A 78 5.69 1.50 8.96
CA MET A 78 5.57 2.90 9.37
C MET A 78 4.91 2.98 10.75
N ARG A 79 5.48 3.73 11.69
CA ARG A 79 4.78 4.03 12.94
C ARG A 79 3.53 4.81 12.65
N TRP A 80 2.39 4.23 12.96
CA TRP A 80 1.09 4.79 12.57
C TRP A 80 0.86 6.20 13.11
N GLU A 81 1.34 6.48 14.31
CA GLU A 81 1.26 7.78 14.97
C GLU A 81 1.92 8.92 14.19
N VAL A 82 2.87 8.62 13.31
CA VAL A 82 3.51 9.60 12.42
C VAL A 82 2.49 10.26 11.49
N MET A 83 1.37 9.59 11.21
CA MET A 83 0.32 10.13 10.33
C MET A 83 -0.53 11.23 10.97
N TYR A 84 -0.46 11.45 12.28
CA TYR A 84 -1.29 12.44 13.01
C TYR A 84 -1.20 13.85 12.42
N THR A 85 -0.02 14.26 11.97
CA THR A 85 0.23 15.60 11.42
C THR A 85 0.44 15.60 9.91
N ARG A 86 0.24 14.46 9.24
CA ARG A 86 0.54 14.32 7.82
C ARG A 86 -0.68 14.49 6.93
N GLY A 87 -0.42 14.83 5.67
CA GLY A 87 -1.44 15.01 4.65
C GLY A 87 -2.18 13.73 4.26
N TYR A 88 -2.86 13.77 3.12
CA TYR A 88 -3.64 12.64 2.60
C TYR A 88 -2.73 11.51 2.07
N VAL A 89 -1.67 11.83 1.36
CA VAL A 89 -0.69 10.86 0.86
C VAL A 89 0.45 10.65 1.85
N VAL A 90 0.98 9.45 1.87
CA VAL A 90 2.19 9.12 2.65
C VAL A 90 3.41 9.51 1.83
N PRO A 91 4.32 10.35 2.36
CA PRO A 91 5.59 10.66 1.71
C PRO A 91 6.40 9.40 1.41
N ASN A 92 7.15 9.38 0.30
CA ASN A 92 7.92 8.21 -0.12
C ASN A 92 8.89 7.71 0.95
N GLU A 93 9.51 8.64 1.68
CA GLU A 93 10.44 8.34 2.78
C GLU A 93 9.77 7.66 3.98
N LEU A 94 8.46 7.88 4.19
CA LEU A 94 7.70 7.29 5.30
C LEU A 94 6.88 6.06 4.89
N PHE A 95 6.71 5.80 3.60
CA PHE A 95 5.90 4.69 3.14
C PHE A 95 6.49 3.35 3.62
N PHE A 96 5.66 2.46 4.16
CA PHE A 96 6.12 1.16 4.68
C PHE A 96 6.83 0.33 3.59
N VAL A 97 7.75 -0.53 4.00
CA VAL A 97 8.43 -1.46 3.08
C VAL A 97 8.04 -2.89 3.43
N ARG A 98 7.64 -3.66 2.43
CA ARG A 98 7.39 -5.09 2.54
C ARG A 98 8.09 -5.85 1.41
N ASP A 99 9.19 -6.49 1.76
CA ASP A 99 10.00 -7.28 0.85
C ASP A 99 10.11 -8.73 1.33
N HIS A 100 10.23 -9.65 0.39
CA HIS A 100 10.46 -11.06 0.71
C HIS A 100 11.96 -11.41 0.67
N SER A 101 12.75 -10.57 -0.01
CA SER A 101 14.21 -10.63 -0.12
C SER A 101 14.77 -9.21 -0.01
N ARG A 102 16.04 -9.03 -0.30
CA ARG A 102 16.64 -7.68 -0.43
C ARG A 102 16.06 -6.94 -1.63
N THR A 103 16.12 -5.62 -1.59
CA THR A 103 15.79 -4.75 -2.72
C THR A 103 16.83 -4.94 -3.83
N PRO A 104 16.45 -5.39 -5.04
CA PRO A 104 17.37 -5.51 -6.14
C PRO A 104 17.81 -4.14 -6.67
N ARG A 105 19.06 -4.03 -7.08
CA ARG A 105 19.58 -2.84 -7.78
C ARG A 105 19.47 -3.08 -9.26
N VAL A 106 18.43 -2.54 -9.88
CA VAL A 106 18.11 -2.76 -11.29
C VAL A 106 18.64 -1.59 -12.12
N ASP A 107 19.42 -1.91 -13.15
CA ASP A 107 19.85 -0.96 -14.17
C ASP A 107 18.74 -0.79 -15.22
N PRO A 108 18.13 0.38 -15.36
CA PRO A 108 17.02 0.61 -16.29
C PRO A 108 17.45 0.53 -17.76
N ASP A 109 18.72 0.74 -18.08
CA ASP A 109 19.20 0.72 -19.46
C ASP A 109 19.25 -0.73 -20.00
N THR A 110 19.53 -1.70 -19.14
CA THR A 110 19.57 -3.13 -19.47
C THR A 110 18.31 -3.88 -19.11
N TRP A 111 17.48 -3.33 -18.25
CA TRP A 111 16.22 -3.95 -17.85
C TRP A 111 15.21 -4.05 -19.01
N ARG A 112 14.47 -5.15 -19.03
CA ARG A 112 13.39 -5.40 -20.00
C ARG A 112 12.16 -5.96 -19.31
N LEU A 113 10.98 -5.56 -19.82
CA LEU A 113 9.70 -6.19 -19.50
C LEU A 113 9.31 -7.15 -20.61
N ARG A 114 9.20 -8.44 -20.30
CA ARG A 114 8.73 -9.47 -21.23
C ARG A 114 7.26 -9.78 -21.01
N ILE A 115 6.48 -9.78 -22.07
CA ILE A 115 5.09 -10.24 -22.10
C ILE A 115 5.02 -11.47 -22.96
N GLU A 116 4.64 -12.61 -22.38
CA GLU A 116 4.69 -13.92 -23.06
C GLU A 116 3.61 -14.87 -22.51
N GLY A 117 3.51 -16.06 -23.10
CA GLY A 117 2.62 -17.12 -22.66
C GLY A 117 1.55 -17.47 -23.69
N THR A 118 0.71 -18.44 -23.35
CA THR A 118 -0.30 -18.98 -24.28
C THR A 118 -1.44 -18.00 -24.57
N GLY A 119 -1.69 -17.05 -23.69
CA GLY A 119 -2.76 -16.05 -23.80
C GLY A 119 -2.44 -14.84 -24.68
N VAL A 120 -1.24 -14.78 -25.30
CA VAL A 120 -0.86 -13.72 -26.25
C VAL A 120 -0.49 -14.34 -27.60
N SER A 121 -0.70 -13.59 -28.69
CA SER A 121 -0.37 -14.04 -30.04
C SER A 121 0.98 -13.52 -30.53
N ARG A 122 1.53 -12.48 -29.92
CA ARG A 122 2.78 -11.82 -30.29
C ARG A 122 3.56 -11.45 -29.03
N PRO A 123 4.36 -12.36 -28.47
CA PRO A 123 5.21 -12.03 -27.33
C PRO A 123 6.01 -10.75 -27.59
N GLN A 124 6.12 -9.91 -26.58
CA GLN A 124 6.78 -8.60 -26.67
C GLN A 124 7.83 -8.44 -25.58
N GLU A 125 8.83 -7.63 -25.89
CA GLU A 125 9.80 -7.15 -24.93
C GLU A 125 9.86 -5.62 -25.01
N PHE A 126 9.79 -4.94 -23.88
CA PHE A 126 9.80 -3.47 -23.79
C PHE A 126 11.00 -3.01 -22.98
N ALA A 127 11.74 -2.04 -23.49
CA ALA A 127 12.72 -1.28 -22.72
C ALA A 127 12.02 -0.29 -21.78
N TYR A 128 12.72 0.19 -20.75
CA TYR A 128 12.15 1.12 -19.78
C TYR A 128 11.68 2.43 -20.41
N ASP A 129 12.46 2.97 -21.34
CA ASP A 129 12.12 4.21 -22.05
C ASP A 129 10.93 4.05 -23.01
N GLU A 130 10.67 2.84 -23.53
CA GLU A 130 9.47 2.55 -24.33
C GLU A 130 8.23 2.57 -23.44
N ILE A 131 8.29 2.01 -22.23
CA ILE A 131 7.20 2.11 -21.25
C ILE A 131 6.91 3.58 -20.89
N LEU A 132 7.94 4.38 -20.65
CA LEU A 132 7.80 5.80 -20.33
C LEU A 132 7.14 6.65 -21.44
N ARG A 133 7.18 6.20 -22.70
CA ARG A 133 6.54 6.87 -23.84
C ARG A 133 5.08 6.47 -24.04
N MET A 134 4.60 5.43 -23.39
CA MET A 134 3.22 4.98 -23.52
C MET A 134 2.25 5.93 -22.80
N PRO A 135 0.96 5.97 -23.21
CA PRO A 135 -0.07 6.70 -22.48
C PRO A 135 -0.10 6.28 -21.01
N SER A 136 -0.16 7.24 -20.12
CA SER A 136 -0.13 6.97 -18.68
C SER A 136 -1.16 7.78 -17.92
N VAL A 137 -1.59 7.26 -16.78
CA VAL A 137 -2.53 7.89 -15.85
C VAL A 137 -1.93 7.96 -14.46
N SER A 138 -2.45 8.87 -13.63
CA SER A 138 -2.14 8.97 -12.20
C SER A 138 -3.38 8.68 -11.38
N VAL A 139 -3.24 7.85 -10.34
CA VAL A 139 -4.34 7.48 -9.45
C VAL A 139 -3.89 7.52 -7.99
N LEU A 140 -4.80 7.95 -7.09
CA LEU A 140 -4.60 7.86 -5.64
C LEU A 140 -5.15 6.52 -5.16
N ARG A 141 -4.27 5.62 -4.70
CA ARG A 141 -4.65 4.29 -4.19
C ARG A 141 -3.80 3.92 -2.98
N PHE A 142 -4.38 3.15 -2.07
CA PHE A 142 -3.57 2.52 -1.04
C PHE A 142 -2.90 1.24 -1.55
N ILE A 143 -1.77 0.91 -0.94
CA ILE A 143 -1.23 -0.44 -0.89
C ILE A 143 -1.17 -0.84 0.57
N GLU A 144 -1.65 -2.05 0.90
CA GLU A 144 -1.66 -2.59 2.25
C GLU A 144 -1.14 -4.03 2.26
N CYS A 145 -0.23 -4.34 3.19
CA CYS A 145 0.21 -5.71 3.43
C CYS A 145 -0.97 -6.58 3.91
N ALA A 146 -1.12 -7.78 3.37
CA ALA A 146 -2.14 -8.73 3.85
C ALA A 146 -2.05 -9.02 5.36
N GLY A 147 -0.85 -8.90 5.92
CA GLY A 147 -0.59 -9.09 7.35
C GLY A 147 -0.78 -7.84 8.22
N ASN A 148 -1.23 -6.71 7.68
CA ASN A 148 -1.49 -5.51 8.47
C ASN A 148 -2.56 -5.80 9.53
N GLY A 149 -2.24 -5.62 10.82
CA GLY A 149 -3.07 -6.01 11.97
C GLY A 149 -2.77 -7.41 12.54
N ARG A 150 -1.75 -8.12 12.04
CA ARG A 150 -1.43 -9.51 12.49
C ARG A 150 -1.22 -9.62 14.00
N SER A 151 -0.58 -8.65 14.62
CA SER A 151 -0.32 -8.65 16.06
C SER A 151 -1.59 -8.70 16.92
N PHE A 152 -2.73 -8.27 16.39
CA PHE A 152 -3.99 -8.27 17.12
C PHE A 152 -4.64 -9.65 17.22
N TYR A 153 -4.22 -10.62 16.41
CA TYR A 153 -4.66 -12.03 16.61
C TYR A 153 -4.21 -12.59 17.96
N GLU A 154 -2.99 -12.26 18.43
CA GLU A 154 -2.52 -12.70 19.73
C GLU A 154 -3.37 -12.14 20.87
N ALA A 155 -3.74 -10.85 20.80
CA ALA A 155 -4.62 -10.24 21.78
C ALA A 155 -6.05 -10.82 21.75
N ALA A 156 -6.55 -11.18 20.55
CA ALA A 156 -7.91 -11.68 20.39
C ALA A 156 -8.06 -13.18 20.75
N TYR A 157 -7.01 -13.98 20.54
CA TYR A 157 -7.08 -15.45 20.62
C TYR A 157 -6.07 -16.08 21.59
N GLY A 158 -5.21 -15.29 22.24
CA GLY A 158 -4.09 -15.83 23.04
C GLY A 158 -3.08 -16.63 22.21
N LYS A 159 -3.16 -16.56 20.88
CA LYS A 159 -2.35 -17.34 19.94
C LYS A 159 -1.73 -16.42 18.88
N ARG A 160 -0.40 -16.46 18.81
CA ARG A 160 0.37 -15.67 17.84
C ARG A 160 0.30 -16.29 16.45
N ALA A 161 -0.05 -15.51 15.45
CA ALA A 161 0.00 -15.92 14.06
C ALA A 161 1.43 -15.83 13.50
N GLN A 162 1.72 -16.60 12.45
CA GLN A 162 3.05 -16.67 11.83
C GLN A 162 3.42 -15.39 11.08
N GLY A 163 4.70 -15.01 11.12
CA GLY A 163 5.26 -13.87 10.38
C GLY A 163 5.46 -12.61 11.21
N GLY A 164 5.87 -11.52 10.57
CA GLY A 164 6.10 -10.21 11.19
C GLY A 164 4.83 -9.67 11.84
N GLN A 165 4.93 -9.23 13.09
CA GLN A 165 3.79 -8.81 13.92
C GLN A 165 3.40 -7.35 13.64
N TRP A 166 2.98 -7.10 12.42
CA TRP A 166 2.47 -5.79 11.98
C TRP A 166 1.31 -5.32 12.85
N LYS A 167 1.35 -4.06 13.24
CA LYS A 167 0.20 -3.37 13.84
C LYS A 167 -0.69 -2.76 12.75
N LEU A 168 -0.68 -1.43 12.58
CA LEU A 168 -1.56 -0.73 11.65
C LEU A 168 -0.80 0.04 10.56
N GLY A 169 0.52 0.07 10.61
CA GLY A 169 1.35 0.91 9.75
C GLY A 169 1.80 0.28 8.44
N ALA A 170 1.40 -0.96 8.15
CA ALA A 170 1.73 -1.62 6.89
C ALA A 170 0.72 -1.28 5.77
N ILE A 171 0.35 0.00 5.70
CA ILE A 171 -0.51 0.60 4.67
C ILE A 171 -0.01 2.01 4.34
N GLY A 172 -0.23 2.45 3.11
CA GLY A 172 -0.04 3.83 2.69
C GLY A 172 -0.85 4.15 1.44
N VAL A 173 -1.36 5.38 1.36
CA VAL A 173 -1.91 5.96 0.13
C VAL A 173 -0.82 6.78 -0.53
N ALA A 174 -0.65 6.60 -1.83
CA ALA A 174 0.22 7.42 -2.65
C ALA A 174 -0.45 7.75 -3.99
N GLU A 175 0.05 8.75 -4.68
CA GLU A 175 -0.22 8.94 -6.09
C GLU A 175 0.69 8.02 -6.89
N TRP A 176 0.10 7.19 -7.70
CA TRP A 176 0.77 6.23 -8.56
C TRP A 176 0.61 6.63 -10.01
N THR A 177 1.72 6.83 -10.72
CA THR A 177 1.71 7.16 -12.15
C THR A 177 2.26 6.00 -12.94
N GLY A 178 1.51 5.56 -13.95
CA GLY A 178 1.90 4.43 -14.78
C GLY A 178 1.06 4.23 -16.01
N VAL A 179 1.40 3.21 -16.77
CA VAL A 179 0.71 2.77 -17.98
C VAL A 179 -0.37 1.77 -17.58
N PRO A 180 -1.62 1.86 -18.06
CA PRO A 180 -2.60 0.81 -17.87
C PRO A 180 -2.04 -0.54 -18.34
N LEU A 181 -2.17 -1.59 -17.52
CA LEU A 181 -1.64 -2.91 -17.85
C LEU A 181 -2.21 -3.43 -19.18
N ARG A 182 -3.47 -3.13 -19.46
CA ARG A 182 -4.14 -3.41 -20.74
C ARG A 182 -3.31 -2.97 -21.94
N GLU A 183 -2.70 -1.79 -21.90
CA GLU A 183 -1.95 -1.21 -23.03
C GLU A 183 -0.80 -2.11 -23.52
N VAL A 184 -0.06 -2.73 -22.60
CA VAL A 184 1.03 -3.63 -22.97
C VAL A 184 0.51 -5.02 -23.37
N LEU A 185 -0.58 -5.49 -22.75
CA LEU A 185 -1.23 -6.75 -23.10
C LEU A 185 -1.81 -6.71 -24.51
N ASP A 186 -2.45 -5.60 -24.89
CA ASP A 186 -3.02 -5.40 -26.23
C ASP A 186 -1.90 -5.36 -27.29
N ARG A 187 -0.76 -4.71 -26.99
CA ARG A 187 0.43 -4.72 -27.88
C ARG A 187 1.01 -6.12 -28.09
N ALA A 188 0.93 -6.96 -27.06
CA ALA A 188 1.33 -8.36 -27.16
C ALA A 188 0.28 -9.25 -27.87
N GLY A 189 -0.83 -8.67 -28.32
CA GLY A 189 -1.91 -9.38 -29.00
C GLY A 189 -2.65 -10.31 -28.06
N LEU A 190 -3.25 -9.70 -27.00
CA LEU A 190 -4.07 -10.42 -26.02
C LEU A 190 -5.15 -11.24 -26.70
N LYS A 191 -5.21 -12.52 -26.41
CA LYS A 191 -6.24 -13.44 -26.94
C LYS A 191 -7.52 -13.34 -26.10
N ARG A 192 -8.66 -13.57 -26.74
CA ARG A 192 -9.96 -13.65 -26.05
C ARG A 192 -10.07 -14.83 -25.08
N SER A 193 -9.30 -15.88 -25.31
CA SER A 193 -9.20 -17.08 -24.45
C SER A 193 -8.29 -16.89 -23.23
N ALA A 194 -7.58 -15.74 -23.09
CA ALA A 194 -6.75 -15.47 -21.93
C ALA A 194 -7.57 -15.47 -20.64
N ARG A 195 -7.08 -16.18 -19.63
CA ARG A 195 -7.74 -16.33 -18.31
C ARG A 195 -7.01 -15.61 -17.21
N ASP A 196 -5.69 -15.82 -17.11
CA ASP A 196 -4.88 -15.31 -16.02
C ASP A 196 -3.66 -14.53 -16.54
N VAL A 197 -3.26 -13.55 -15.75
CA VAL A 197 -2.04 -12.77 -15.92
C VAL A 197 -1.20 -12.91 -14.66
N MET A 198 0.09 -13.24 -14.80
CA MET A 198 1.01 -13.42 -13.68
C MET A 198 2.26 -12.55 -13.83
N PRO A 199 2.29 -11.36 -13.23
CA PRO A 199 3.51 -10.57 -13.09
C PRO A 199 4.54 -11.28 -12.21
N GLU A 200 5.82 -11.21 -12.61
CA GLU A 200 6.97 -11.77 -11.91
C GLU A 200 8.05 -10.70 -11.70
N GLY A 201 8.54 -10.56 -10.47
CA GLY A 201 9.65 -9.69 -10.11
C GLY A 201 11.01 -10.27 -10.52
N VAL A 202 12.03 -9.40 -10.60
CA VAL A 202 13.44 -9.78 -10.80
C VAL A 202 14.20 -9.93 -9.48
N ASP A 203 13.50 -9.91 -8.36
CA ASP A 203 14.07 -10.15 -7.03
C ASP A 203 14.55 -11.60 -6.87
N ASP A 204 15.39 -11.87 -5.85
CA ASP A 204 16.00 -13.19 -5.62
C ASP A 204 14.99 -14.35 -5.55
N LEU A 205 13.77 -14.07 -5.06
CA LEU A 205 12.69 -15.06 -4.92
C LEU A 205 11.75 -15.10 -6.12
N ARG A 206 11.94 -14.23 -7.10
CA ARG A 206 11.06 -14.09 -8.27
C ARG A 206 9.59 -14.11 -7.87
N VAL A 207 9.23 -13.20 -6.96
CA VAL A 207 7.86 -13.10 -6.45
C VAL A 207 6.90 -12.89 -7.63
N ARG A 208 5.93 -13.81 -7.75
CA ARG A 208 4.93 -13.78 -8.81
C ARG A 208 3.56 -14.09 -8.28
N ARG A 209 2.59 -13.30 -8.67
CA ARG A 209 1.23 -13.42 -8.19
C ARG A 209 0.24 -13.34 -9.34
N PRO A 210 -0.49 -14.43 -9.65
CA PRO A 210 -1.48 -14.41 -10.70
C PRO A 210 -2.74 -13.62 -10.28
N MET A 211 -3.39 -13.06 -11.29
CA MET A 211 -4.71 -12.44 -11.19
C MET A 211 -5.54 -12.80 -12.42
N PRO A 212 -6.89 -12.86 -12.30
CA PRO A 212 -7.77 -13.03 -13.45
C PRO A 212 -7.60 -11.91 -14.46
N ILE A 213 -7.74 -12.23 -15.75
CA ILE A 213 -7.65 -11.27 -16.85
C ILE A 213 -8.59 -10.07 -16.66
N ALA A 214 -9.79 -10.29 -16.13
CA ALA A 214 -10.74 -9.23 -15.85
C ALA A 214 -10.18 -8.17 -14.87
N LYS A 215 -9.37 -8.58 -13.87
CA LYS A 215 -8.71 -7.65 -12.96
C LYS A 215 -7.54 -6.93 -13.64
N ALA A 216 -6.77 -7.66 -14.46
CA ALA A 216 -5.64 -7.09 -15.20
C ALA A 216 -6.07 -5.99 -16.21
N LEU A 217 -7.29 -6.12 -16.75
CA LEU A 217 -7.83 -5.17 -17.74
C LEU A 217 -8.59 -3.98 -17.14
N MET A 218 -8.69 -3.86 -15.82
CA MET A 218 -9.28 -2.68 -15.20
C MET A 218 -8.42 -1.43 -15.47
N ASP A 219 -9.07 -0.29 -15.69
CA ASP A 219 -8.42 0.96 -16.11
C ASP A 219 -7.40 1.49 -15.08
N ASP A 220 -7.55 1.12 -13.82
CA ASP A 220 -6.66 1.50 -12.73
C ASP A 220 -5.67 0.40 -12.31
N THR A 221 -5.63 -0.74 -13.01
CA THR A 221 -4.54 -1.73 -12.88
C THR A 221 -3.38 -1.28 -13.76
N LEU A 222 -2.30 -0.84 -13.13
CA LEU A 222 -1.23 -0.09 -13.79
C LEU A 222 0.14 -0.78 -13.71
N LEU A 223 0.96 -0.55 -14.71
CA LEU A 223 2.42 -0.66 -14.65
C LEU A 223 3.00 0.67 -14.21
N VAL A 224 3.30 0.80 -12.92
CA VAL A 224 3.71 2.05 -12.28
C VAL A 224 5.21 2.24 -12.38
N TYR A 225 5.64 3.45 -12.77
CA TYR A 225 7.03 3.89 -12.82
C TYR A 225 7.33 5.13 -11.96
N ALA A 226 6.28 5.77 -11.40
CA ALA A 226 6.45 6.93 -10.53
C ALA A 226 5.49 6.88 -9.33
N MET A 227 5.92 7.44 -8.21
CA MET A 227 5.21 7.51 -6.93
C MET A 227 5.32 8.91 -6.36
N ASN A 228 4.17 9.55 -6.05
CA ASN A 228 4.09 10.92 -5.53
C ASN A 228 4.87 11.94 -6.39
N GLY A 229 4.73 11.84 -7.72
CA GLY A 229 5.40 12.73 -8.68
C GLY A 229 6.91 12.52 -8.83
N GLN A 230 7.50 11.50 -8.18
CA GLN A 230 8.93 11.15 -8.26
C GLN A 230 9.10 9.82 -8.99
N ILE A 231 10.32 9.56 -9.51
CA ILE A 231 10.71 8.23 -9.97
C ILE A 231 10.42 7.22 -8.86
N LEU A 232 9.85 6.08 -9.23
CA LEU A 232 9.55 5.00 -8.29
C LEU A 232 10.80 4.62 -7.47
N PRO A 233 10.77 4.75 -6.13
CA PRO A 233 11.93 4.41 -5.32
C PRO A 233 12.28 2.91 -5.42
N PRO A 234 13.56 2.50 -5.30
CA PRO A 234 13.98 1.10 -5.40
C PRO A 234 13.20 0.15 -4.48
N ASP A 235 13.03 0.49 -3.19
CA ASP A 235 12.30 -0.34 -2.22
C ASP A 235 10.80 -0.44 -2.53
N HIS A 236 10.29 0.42 -3.40
CA HIS A 236 8.90 0.44 -3.85
C HIS A 236 8.72 -0.15 -5.26
N GLY A 237 9.80 -0.67 -5.89
CA GLY A 237 9.69 -1.49 -7.09
C GLY A 237 10.30 -0.92 -8.37
N PHE A 238 11.22 0.09 -8.30
CA PHE A 238 11.94 0.57 -9.48
C PHE A 238 12.59 -0.58 -10.26
N PRO A 239 12.54 -0.59 -11.59
CA PRO A 239 12.02 0.44 -12.48
C PRO A 239 10.50 0.39 -12.69
N LEU A 240 9.85 -0.75 -12.43
CA LEU A 240 8.44 -0.95 -12.72
C LEU A 240 7.78 -1.88 -11.69
N ARG A 241 6.59 -1.50 -11.23
CA ARG A 241 5.73 -2.38 -10.42
C ARG A 241 4.32 -2.46 -10.99
N VAL A 242 3.62 -3.56 -10.70
CA VAL A 242 2.17 -3.60 -10.90
C VAL A 242 1.46 -2.95 -9.72
N LEU A 243 0.46 -2.13 -10.00
CA LEU A 243 -0.54 -1.67 -9.04
C LEU A 243 -1.86 -2.38 -9.31
N VAL A 244 -2.38 -3.06 -8.29
CA VAL A 244 -3.67 -3.78 -8.33
C VAL A 244 -4.57 -3.21 -7.25
N PRO A 245 -5.34 -2.15 -7.53
CA PRO A 245 -6.09 -1.41 -6.54
C PRO A 245 -7.06 -2.27 -5.74
N GLY A 246 -7.06 -2.06 -4.42
CA GLY A 246 -7.91 -2.76 -3.46
C GLY A 246 -7.47 -4.17 -3.10
N TRP A 247 -6.51 -4.77 -3.83
CA TRP A 247 -6.01 -6.11 -3.53
C TRP A 247 -4.90 -6.10 -2.49
N VAL A 248 -4.66 -7.27 -1.88
CA VAL A 248 -3.57 -7.49 -0.91
C VAL A 248 -2.21 -7.13 -1.51
N GLY A 249 -1.31 -6.61 -0.67
CA GLY A 249 -0.04 -6.02 -1.08
C GLY A 249 0.81 -6.88 -2.02
N VAL A 250 0.81 -8.21 -1.85
CA VAL A 250 1.59 -9.14 -2.71
C VAL A 250 1.16 -9.12 -4.17
N ALA A 251 -0.10 -8.79 -4.47
CA ALA A 251 -0.57 -8.66 -5.85
C ALA A 251 0.06 -7.47 -6.58
N ASN A 252 0.54 -6.48 -5.82
CA ASN A 252 1.24 -5.31 -6.34
C ASN A 252 2.73 -5.64 -6.54
N THR A 253 3.01 -6.61 -7.42
CA THR A 253 4.36 -7.15 -7.67
C THR A 253 5.34 -6.05 -8.02
N LYS A 254 6.51 -6.04 -7.33
CA LYS A 254 7.59 -5.06 -7.51
C LYS A 254 8.66 -5.60 -8.47
N TRP A 255 9.45 -4.66 -9.02
CA TRP A 255 10.60 -4.98 -9.90
C TRP A 255 10.21 -5.91 -11.05
N VAL A 256 9.06 -5.66 -11.66
CA VAL A 256 8.49 -6.56 -12.66
C VAL A 256 9.38 -6.61 -13.89
N GLY A 257 9.80 -7.81 -14.28
CA GLY A 257 10.60 -8.06 -15.49
C GLY A 257 9.92 -9.04 -16.45
N ARG A 258 8.85 -9.71 -16.00
CA ARG A 258 8.10 -10.67 -16.82
C ARG A 258 6.61 -10.63 -16.46
N ILE A 259 5.77 -10.79 -17.46
CA ILE A 259 4.32 -11.02 -17.28
C ILE A 259 3.94 -12.21 -18.16
N GLU A 260 3.51 -13.28 -17.52
CA GLU A 260 2.93 -14.44 -18.18
C GLU A 260 1.42 -14.23 -18.36
N VAL A 261 0.92 -14.46 -19.57
CA VAL A 261 -0.50 -14.48 -19.90
C VAL A 261 -0.90 -15.89 -20.31
N SER A 262 -1.90 -16.46 -19.69
CA SER A 262 -2.27 -17.86 -19.88
C SER A 262 -3.74 -18.04 -20.23
N GLU A 263 -4.01 -19.02 -21.09
CA GLU A 263 -5.37 -19.53 -21.37
C GLU A 263 -5.85 -20.52 -20.31
N GLN A 264 -4.97 -20.90 -19.36
CA GLN A 264 -5.26 -21.76 -18.21
C GLN A 264 -5.03 -21.01 -16.91
N PRO A 265 -5.64 -21.45 -15.79
CA PRO A 265 -5.35 -20.89 -14.47
C PRO A 265 -3.86 -21.00 -14.14
N LEU A 266 -3.30 -19.91 -13.58
CA LEU A 266 -1.91 -19.85 -13.15
C LEU A 266 -1.80 -20.00 -11.64
N TYR A 267 -0.77 -20.71 -11.20
CA TYR A 267 -0.48 -20.97 -9.80
C TYR A 267 0.98 -20.63 -9.48
N SER A 268 1.20 -20.21 -8.24
CA SER A 268 2.51 -19.99 -7.68
C SER A 268 2.46 -20.23 -6.18
N PRO A 269 3.57 -20.41 -5.47
CA PRO A 269 3.57 -20.52 -4.01
C PRO A 269 2.89 -19.33 -3.31
N TRP A 270 2.79 -18.18 -4.01
CA TRP A 270 2.19 -16.95 -3.49
C TRP A 270 0.65 -16.88 -3.65
N ASN A 271 0.01 -17.92 -4.14
CA ASN A 271 -1.45 -18.11 -4.16
C ASN A 271 -1.88 -19.56 -3.89
N THR A 272 -0.93 -20.45 -3.57
CA THR A 272 -1.24 -21.83 -3.16
C THR A 272 -0.86 -22.11 -1.71
N ASP A 273 0.31 -21.66 -1.27
CA ASP A 273 0.88 -21.91 0.05
C ASP A 273 0.84 -20.69 0.96
N SER A 274 1.12 -19.53 0.40
CA SER A 274 1.07 -18.23 1.08
C SER A 274 -0.05 -17.36 0.50
N TYR A 275 -0.51 -16.37 1.29
CA TYR A 275 -1.63 -15.49 0.94
C TYR A 275 -2.91 -16.27 0.64
N VAL A 276 -3.11 -17.30 1.43
CA VAL A 276 -4.33 -18.11 1.54
C VAL A 276 -4.75 -18.16 3.01
N LEU A 277 -6.04 -18.35 3.30
CA LEU A 277 -6.50 -18.48 4.68
C LEU A 277 -6.40 -19.96 5.10
N ILE A 278 -5.59 -20.23 6.12
CA ILE A 278 -5.38 -21.57 6.69
C ILE A 278 -5.85 -21.56 8.14
N GLY A 279 -6.71 -22.49 8.49
CA GLY A 279 -7.23 -22.62 9.84
C GLY A 279 -8.52 -23.45 9.88
N PRO A 280 -9.08 -23.74 11.06
CA PRO A 280 -10.25 -24.63 11.19
C PRO A 280 -11.51 -24.09 10.49
N ASP A 281 -11.62 -22.78 10.33
CA ASP A 281 -12.78 -22.12 9.69
C ASP A 281 -12.64 -21.97 8.16
N TYR A 282 -11.55 -22.48 7.56
CA TYR A 282 -11.24 -22.30 6.15
C TYR A 282 -11.05 -23.63 5.44
N GLN A 283 -11.81 -23.85 4.37
CA GLN A 283 -11.69 -25.07 3.58
C GLN A 283 -10.56 -24.93 2.53
N PRO A 284 -9.74 -25.96 2.31
CA PRO A 284 -8.80 -26.00 1.19
C PRO A 284 -9.50 -25.83 -0.15
N ASN A 285 -8.83 -25.15 -1.08
CA ASN A 285 -9.26 -24.99 -2.47
C ASN A 285 -8.12 -25.41 -3.41
N PRO A 286 -7.91 -26.72 -3.63
CA PRO A 286 -6.75 -27.22 -4.37
C PRO A 286 -6.56 -26.55 -5.75
N PRO A 287 -5.30 -26.23 -6.14
CA PRO A 287 -4.05 -26.56 -5.43
C PRO A 287 -3.73 -25.63 -4.25
N ALA A 288 -4.57 -24.64 -3.94
CA ALA A 288 -4.36 -23.73 -2.80
C ALA A 288 -4.78 -24.40 -1.47
N LYS A 289 -3.99 -24.17 -0.42
CA LYS A 289 -4.20 -24.69 0.95
C LYS A 289 -5.42 -24.07 1.65
N GLY A 290 -6.05 -23.08 1.05
CA GLY A 290 -7.23 -22.41 1.56
C GLY A 290 -7.74 -21.33 0.60
N PRO A 291 -8.77 -20.55 0.96
CA PRO A 291 -9.25 -19.43 0.18
C PRO A 291 -8.14 -18.44 -0.18
N VAL A 292 -8.00 -18.18 -1.47
CA VAL A 292 -6.94 -17.29 -2.01
C VAL A 292 -7.34 -15.84 -1.76
N LEU A 293 -6.41 -15.06 -1.18
CA LEU A 293 -6.65 -13.65 -0.88
C LEU A 293 -6.73 -12.82 -2.16
N SER A 294 -7.65 -11.88 -2.18
CA SER A 294 -7.77 -10.86 -3.22
C SER A 294 -7.93 -9.46 -2.59
N PHE A 295 -9.13 -9.04 -2.27
CA PHE A 295 -9.40 -7.72 -1.73
C PHE A 295 -8.99 -7.58 -0.25
N GLN A 296 -8.57 -6.38 0.12
CA GLN A 296 -8.42 -5.95 1.51
C GLN A 296 -9.77 -5.73 2.17
N ASN A 297 -9.83 -6.00 3.47
CA ASN A 297 -11.01 -5.78 4.30
C ASN A 297 -11.27 -4.28 4.55
N VAL A 298 -12.49 -3.97 5.01
CA VAL A 298 -12.79 -2.67 5.64
C VAL A 298 -12.04 -2.57 6.95
N LYS A 299 -11.35 -1.45 7.18
CA LYS A 299 -10.58 -1.18 8.41
C LYS A 299 -10.67 0.27 8.82
N SER A 300 -10.38 0.50 10.12
CA SER A 300 -10.23 1.82 10.73
C SER A 300 -9.02 1.85 11.65
N ALA A 301 -8.37 3.00 11.73
CA ALA A 301 -7.28 3.27 12.66
C ALA A 301 -7.38 4.69 13.19
N LEU A 302 -7.18 4.87 14.50
CA LEU A 302 -7.08 6.18 15.13
C LEU A 302 -5.68 6.76 14.91
N GLU A 303 -5.59 8.04 14.60
CA GLU A 303 -4.32 8.77 14.47
C GLU A 303 -3.78 9.20 15.85
N LEU A 304 -3.58 8.26 16.74
CA LEU A 304 -3.07 8.49 18.10
C LEU A 304 -1.88 7.57 18.37
N PRO A 305 -0.90 7.99 19.18
CA PRO A 305 0.09 7.09 19.74
C PRO A 305 -0.60 5.95 20.51
N TRP A 306 -0.05 4.75 20.44
CA TRP A 306 -0.57 3.63 21.21
C TRP A 306 -0.38 3.88 22.70
N GLY A 307 -1.47 3.86 23.48
CA GLY A 307 -1.45 4.25 24.88
C GLY A 307 -1.36 5.76 25.08
N ALA A 308 -1.97 6.56 24.20
CA ALA A 308 -1.93 8.01 24.26
C ALA A 308 -2.44 8.56 25.60
N GLU A 309 -1.77 9.61 26.11
CA GLU A 309 -2.23 10.42 27.23
C GLU A 309 -2.88 11.70 26.71
N LEU A 310 -4.12 11.93 27.10
CA LEU A 310 -4.90 13.11 26.71
C LEU A 310 -5.30 13.92 27.94
N ARG A 311 -5.51 15.20 27.78
CA ARG A 311 -6.09 16.06 28.84
C ARG A 311 -7.58 15.87 28.90
N ALA A 312 -8.19 16.03 30.10
CA ALA A 312 -9.63 16.08 30.24
C ALA A 312 -10.22 17.30 29.50
N GLY A 313 -11.48 17.18 29.09
CA GLY A 313 -12.21 18.18 28.33
C GLY A 313 -12.37 17.83 26.86
N ARG A 314 -12.69 18.84 26.04
CA ARG A 314 -13.00 18.67 24.62
C ARG A 314 -11.77 18.24 23.84
N GLN A 315 -11.83 17.03 23.27
CA GLN A 315 -10.81 16.44 22.40
C GLN A 315 -11.33 16.30 20.97
N LEU A 316 -10.46 16.48 19.98
CA LEU A 316 -10.73 16.18 18.58
C LEU A 316 -9.99 14.89 18.21
N ILE A 317 -10.72 13.80 18.22
CA ILE A 317 -10.19 12.49 17.83
C ILE A 317 -10.22 12.37 16.30
N ARG A 318 -9.12 11.90 15.71
CA ARG A 318 -8.94 11.72 14.26
C ARG A 318 -8.58 10.30 13.92
N GLY A 319 -8.90 9.91 12.69
CA GLY A 319 -8.49 8.62 12.16
C GLY A 319 -8.66 8.51 10.67
N ARG A 320 -8.34 7.32 10.18
CA ARG A 320 -8.48 6.93 8.77
C ARG A 320 -9.21 5.61 8.68
N SER A 321 -10.01 5.48 7.63
CA SER A 321 -10.71 4.23 7.32
C SER A 321 -10.63 3.94 5.84
N TRP A 322 -10.59 2.65 5.47
CA TRP A 322 -10.42 2.22 4.09
C TRP A 322 -11.11 0.89 3.81
N SER A 323 -11.35 0.61 2.53
CA SER A 323 -11.85 -0.68 2.02
C SER A 323 -11.19 -1.00 0.69
N GLY A 324 -10.86 -2.26 0.46
CA GLY A 324 -10.40 -2.76 -0.84
C GLY A 324 -11.47 -2.73 -1.91
N GLN A 325 -12.75 -2.58 -1.55
CA GLN A 325 -13.87 -2.76 -2.47
C GLN A 325 -14.66 -1.49 -2.78
N GLY A 326 -14.31 -0.36 -2.18
CA GLY A 326 -15.02 0.89 -2.46
C GLY A 326 -14.68 2.02 -1.49
N LYS A 327 -15.52 3.06 -1.49
CA LYS A 327 -15.42 4.20 -0.58
C LYS A 327 -15.97 3.82 0.80
N ILE A 328 -15.52 4.54 1.82
CA ILE A 328 -16.16 4.45 3.14
C ILE A 328 -17.40 5.34 3.14
N SER A 329 -18.54 4.78 3.51
CA SER A 329 -19.81 5.49 3.62
C SER A 329 -20.07 6.02 5.02
N LYS A 330 -19.56 5.33 6.06
CA LYS A 330 -19.81 5.69 7.46
C LYS A 330 -18.66 5.25 8.35
N VAL A 331 -18.35 6.06 9.36
CA VAL A 331 -17.50 5.69 10.49
C VAL A 331 -18.22 6.05 11.78
N VAL A 332 -18.27 5.13 12.72
CA VAL A 332 -18.74 5.37 14.09
C VAL A 332 -17.59 5.14 15.06
N VAL A 333 -17.56 5.90 16.14
CA VAL A 333 -16.53 5.84 17.18
C VAL A 333 -17.19 5.62 18.54
N SER A 334 -16.58 4.75 19.31
CA SER A 334 -16.95 4.48 20.71
C SER A 334 -15.79 4.85 21.63
N ALA A 335 -16.09 5.44 22.79
CA ALA A 335 -15.12 5.68 23.85
C ALA A 335 -15.25 4.68 25.03
N ASP A 336 -16.18 3.75 24.95
CA ASP A 336 -16.53 2.77 25.99
C ASP A 336 -16.45 1.31 25.50
N ASN A 337 -15.44 1.02 24.65
CA ASN A 337 -15.18 -0.30 24.07
C ASN A 337 -16.38 -0.88 23.27
N GLY A 338 -17.17 -0.02 22.63
CA GLY A 338 -18.24 -0.46 21.73
C GLY A 338 -19.62 -0.56 22.35
N VAL A 339 -19.82 0.00 23.54
CA VAL A 339 -21.15 0.06 24.20
C VAL A 339 -22.00 1.15 23.57
N THR A 340 -21.46 2.37 23.46
CA THR A 340 -22.14 3.49 22.80
C THR A 340 -21.35 3.98 21.59
N TRP A 341 -22.06 4.51 20.60
CA TRP A 341 -21.48 4.91 19.33
C TRP A 341 -21.91 6.29 18.88
N SER A 342 -20.95 7.08 18.41
CA SER A 342 -21.20 8.38 17.79
C SER A 342 -20.67 8.40 16.37
N THR A 343 -21.37 9.08 15.45
CA THR A 343 -20.96 9.15 14.05
C THR A 343 -19.85 10.17 13.86
N ALA A 344 -18.75 9.76 13.27
CA ALA A 344 -17.65 10.63 12.91
C ALA A 344 -17.96 11.40 11.62
N ARG A 345 -17.37 12.58 11.47
CA ARG A 345 -17.44 13.38 10.26
C ARG A 345 -16.36 12.92 9.28
N LEU A 346 -16.78 12.44 8.12
CA LEU A 346 -15.86 12.11 7.01
C LEU A 346 -15.31 13.40 6.40
N ARG A 347 -14.04 13.37 6.03
CA ARG A 347 -13.30 14.49 5.42
C ARG A 347 -12.94 14.16 3.98
N GLU A 348 -13.13 15.11 3.09
CA GLU A 348 -12.67 14.97 1.72
C GLU A 348 -11.13 14.98 1.62
N PRO A 349 -10.52 14.30 0.65
CA PRO A 349 -11.18 13.46 -0.35
C PRO A 349 -11.58 12.08 0.20
N ASN A 350 -12.71 11.52 -0.27
CA ASN A 350 -13.14 10.15 -0.04
C ASN A 350 -13.11 9.37 -1.37
N ILE A 351 -12.04 8.65 -1.60
CA ILE A 351 -11.74 7.97 -2.87
C ILE A 351 -11.77 6.45 -2.64
N GLY A 352 -12.41 5.72 -3.54
CA GLY A 352 -12.44 4.24 -3.50
C GLY A 352 -11.02 3.67 -3.57
N GLN A 353 -10.73 2.62 -2.79
CA GLN A 353 -9.42 1.95 -2.71
C GLN A 353 -8.27 2.90 -2.34
N ALA A 354 -8.61 4.01 -1.67
CA ALA A 354 -7.75 4.86 -0.87
C ALA A 354 -8.34 4.89 0.54
N TRP A 355 -7.87 5.76 1.42
CA TRP A 355 -8.54 5.95 2.71
C TRP A 355 -9.39 7.22 2.71
N VAL A 356 -10.34 7.30 3.65
CA VAL A 356 -10.96 8.56 4.06
C VAL A 356 -10.43 8.95 5.43
N ARG A 357 -10.15 10.24 5.62
CA ARG A 357 -9.88 10.80 6.94
C ARG A 357 -11.20 11.16 7.61
N TRP A 358 -11.25 11.05 8.91
CA TRP A 358 -12.41 11.42 9.68
C TRP A 358 -12.02 12.04 11.03
N ASP A 359 -12.94 12.77 11.62
CA ASP A 359 -12.82 13.30 12.98
C ASP A 359 -14.13 13.26 13.74
N ILE A 360 -14.00 13.31 15.07
CA ILE A 360 -15.10 13.38 16.01
C ILE A 360 -14.68 14.16 17.25
N GLU A 361 -15.58 15.00 17.77
CA GLU A 361 -15.39 15.64 19.06
C GLU A 361 -15.81 14.69 20.19
N TRP A 362 -15.01 14.65 21.23
CA TRP A 362 -15.24 13.86 22.43
C TRP A 362 -14.97 14.70 23.68
N ASP A 363 -15.96 14.80 24.59
CA ASP A 363 -15.76 15.40 25.90
C ASP A 363 -15.17 14.38 26.87
N ALA A 364 -13.83 14.33 26.90
CA ALA A 364 -13.06 13.34 27.63
C ALA A 364 -13.07 13.66 29.15
N LYS A 365 -13.49 12.72 29.98
CA LYS A 365 -13.37 12.79 31.43
C LYS A 365 -12.11 12.04 31.90
N PRO A 366 -11.51 12.37 33.06
CA PRO A 366 -10.41 11.61 33.60
C PRO A 366 -10.75 10.12 33.71
N GLY A 367 -9.84 9.23 33.23
CA GLY A 367 -10.07 7.78 33.24
C GLY A 367 -9.25 7.01 32.21
N GLN A 368 -9.46 5.68 32.17
CA GLN A 368 -8.90 4.76 31.18
C GLN A 368 -9.96 4.40 30.15
N TYR A 369 -9.60 4.47 28.88
CA TYR A 369 -10.52 4.26 27.77
C TYR A 369 -9.95 3.31 26.72
N GLY A 370 -10.82 2.55 26.07
CA GLY A 370 -10.55 1.87 24.82
C GLY A 370 -11.33 2.56 23.70
N LEU A 371 -10.67 3.42 22.94
CA LEU A 371 -11.31 4.03 21.79
C LEU A 371 -11.40 3.05 20.64
N VAL A 372 -12.59 2.92 20.06
CA VAL A 372 -12.85 1.99 18.93
C VAL A 372 -13.47 2.77 17.77
N ALA A 373 -12.91 2.61 16.58
CA ALA A 373 -13.53 3.10 15.36
C ALA A 373 -14.02 1.93 14.51
N ARG A 374 -15.19 2.06 13.91
CA ARG A 374 -15.84 1.04 13.09
C ARG A 374 -16.36 1.65 11.80
N ALA A 375 -15.81 1.20 10.67
CA ALA A 375 -16.19 1.68 9.35
C ALA A 375 -17.19 0.76 8.65
N THR A 376 -17.99 1.37 7.77
CA THR A 376 -18.85 0.71 6.79
C THR A 376 -18.50 1.28 5.42
N ASP A 377 -18.33 0.43 4.40
CA ASP A 377 -18.11 0.87 3.04
C ASP A 377 -19.43 1.10 2.27
N GLU A 378 -19.33 1.61 1.05
CA GLU A 378 -20.48 1.91 0.17
C GLU A 378 -21.25 0.66 -0.28
N ARG A 379 -20.68 -0.54 -0.11
CA ARG A 379 -21.35 -1.82 -0.34
C ARG A 379 -22.12 -2.33 0.87
N GLY A 380 -22.05 -1.61 2.00
CA GLY A 380 -22.66 -2.01 3.26
C GLY A 380 -21.82 -2.95 4.10
N THR A 381 -20.60 -3.28 3.65
CA THR A 381 -19.68 -4.13 4.43
C THR A 381 -19.17 -3.34 5.64
N THR A 382 -19.45 -3.86 6.83
CA THR A 382 -19.06 -3.21 8.09
C THR A 382 -17.99 -4.03 8.80
N GLN A 383 -17.02 -3.37 9.43
CA GLN A 383 -16.01 -4.06 10.23
C GLN A 383 -16.67 -4.96 11.30
N PRO A 384 -16.30 -6.24 11.39
CA PRO A 384 -16.75 -7.12 12.45
C PRO A 384 -16.05 -6.83 13.79
N PHE A 385 -16.59 -7.32 14.89
CA PHE A 385 -15.91 -7.30 16.19
C PHE A 385 -14.88 -8.41 16.33
N GLN A 386 -15.04 -9.50 15.59
CA GLN A 386 -14.11 -10.62 15.54
C GLN A 386 -13.96 -11.10 14.10
N VAL A 387 -12.80 -11.69 13.80
CA VAL A 387 -12.52 -12.41 12.54
C VAL A 387 -11.94 -13.76 12.89
N PRO A 388 -12.26 -14.86 12.17
CA PRO A 388 -11.70 -16.16 12.44
C PRO A 388 -10.17 -16.14 12.41
N PHE A 389 -9.54 -16.92 13.31
CA PHE A 389 -8.09 -17.06 13.34
C PHE A 389 -7.59 -17.75 12.07
N ASN A 390 -6.52 -17.23 11.48
CA ASN A 390 -5.78 -17.94 10.45
C ASN A 390 -4.28 -17.98 10.80
N GLU A 391 -3.64 -19.08 10.43
CA GLU A 391 -2.26 -19.36 10.84
C GLU A 391 -1.24 -18.33 10.39
N GLN A 392 -1.46 -17.77 9.19
CA GLN A 392 -0.57 -16.75 8.60
C GLN A 392 -0.95 -15.32 9.01
N GLY A 393 -2.02 -15.15 9.78
CA GLY A 393 -2.46 -13.87 10.34
C GLY A 393 -2.77 -12.81 9.29
N TYR A 394 -3.40 -13.20 8.20
CA TYR A 394 -3.82 -12.30 7.15
C TYR A 394 -5.21 -11.72 7.38
N LEU A 395 -5.46 -10.57 6.77
CA LEU A 395 -6.77 -9.92 6.69
C LEU A 395 -7.41 -9.69 8.08
N TYR A 396 -6.63 -9.31 9.09
CA TYR A 396 -7.23 -8.88 10.35
C TYR A 396 -8.09 -7.64 10.10
N GLY A 397 -9.40 -7.83 10.03
CA GLY A 397 -10.37 -6.77 9.73
C GLY A 397 -11.28 -6.43 10.91
N ALA A 398 -11.09 -7.06 12.09
CA ALA A 398 -11.85 -6.72 13.27
C ALA A 398 -11.53 -5.30 13.77
N VAL A 399 -12.47 -4.70 14.50
CA VAL A 399 -12.22 -3.45 15.20
C VAL A 399 -11.06 -3.59 16.20
N VAL A 400 -10.29 -2.54 16.37
CA VAL A 400 -9.14 -2.51 17.29
C VAL A 400 -9.45 -1.52 18.41
N SER A 401 -9.40 -1.99 19.65
CA SER A 401 -9.49 -1.11 20.82
C SER A 401 -8.15 -0.41 21.04
N HIS A 402 -8.15 0.91 20.96
CA HIS A 402 -6.98 1.77 21.13
C HIS A 402 -6.94 2.31 22.55
N PRO A 403 -5.98 1.92 23.40
CA PRO A 403 -5.93 2.34 24.79
C PRO A 403 -5.56 3.83 24.89
N VAL A 404 -6.29 4.56 25.73
CA VAL A 404 -6.07 5.99 26.00
C VAL A 404 -6.25 6.25 27.50
N THR A 405 -5.35 7.06 28.05
CA THR A 405 -5.47 7.61 29.40
C THR A 405 -5.85 9.08 29.34
N VAL A 406 -6.88 9.49 30.06
CA VAL A 406 -7.29 10.90 30.21
C VAL A 406 -6.96 11.37 31.62
N ARG A 407 -6.25 12.49 31.72
CA ARG A 407 -5.85 13.15 32.97
C ARG A 407 -6.39 14.55 33.08
#